data_71a49b6c1a50a2aefa00342e2fc7ed1e
#
_entry.id   71a49b6c1a50a2aefa00342e2fc7ed1e
#
_cell.length_a   1.000
_cell.length_b   1.000
_cell.length_c   1.000
_cell.angle_alpha   90.00
_cell.angle_beta   90.00
_cell.angle_gamma   90.00
#
_symmetry.space_group_name_H-M   'P 1'
#
loop_
_entity.id
_entity.type
_entity.pdbx_description
1 polymer ?
#
loop_
_entity_poly.entity_id
_entity_poly.type
_entity_poly.pdbx_seq_one_letter_code
_entity_poly.pdbx_strand_id
1 'polypeptide(L)'
;MTKIVGVSFGTKNGNNDTICKVALLAAQEAGCEIEFIRAMDLNIKHCTGCIACVKALMSGRGNMCMHKDDFDWLAFKMFNADGVIMCDPIFETGASGLFHTIMDRFGPRMDTGNNYICTEIANKMGKPENAPNPAIMSPKVVSYIGIGGSDWGTHVESEHQIQSMTPAWKVIDNEWVPWAKTALMQDELIERAREIGTNIAEAAKDIEHAEFKGKKGVCPHCNCNDFYLVPGENRAICCVCGLEGTVDVVDGVVTISYKDEDLHKAHDTISGKKIHGEDIGRNEGILAEMKKTPEYKERVAFYRDAIQPVMPERD
;
A
#
# COMPACT_ATOMS: atom_id res chain seq x y z
N MET A 1 -24.59 0.42 7.18
CA MET A 1 -24.59 0.92 5.78
C MET A 1 -23.14 0.83 5.33
N THR A 2 -22.92 0.28 4.13
CA THR A 2 -21.56 0.17 3.55
C THR A 2 -20.98 1.55 3.33
N LYS A 3 -19.72 1.75 3.74
CA LYS A 3 -19.04 3.06 3.71
C LYS A 3 -17.84 3.04 2.77
N ILE A 4 -17.76 4.02 1.87
CA ILE A 4 -16.63 4.24 0.97
C ILE A 4 -15.96 5.57 1.30
N VAL A 5 -14.63 5.54 1.49
CA VAL A 5 -13.81 6.73 1.69
C VAL A 5 -12.98 6.99 0.44
N GLY A 6 -13.09 8.20 -0.13
CA GLY A 6 -12.23 8.67 -1.20
C GLY A 6 -11.11 9.56 -0.65
N VAL A 7 -9.87 9.26 -1.04
CA VAL A 7 -8.67 10.03 -0.67
C VAL A 7 -8.05 10.59 -1.95
N SER A 8 -8.04 11.91 -2.07
CA SER A 8 -7.36 12.62 -3.16
C SER A 8 -5.99 13.11 -2.71
N PHE A 9 -4.97 12.81 -3.48
CA PHE A 9 -3.60 13.30 -3.29
C PHE A 9 -3.29 14.54 -4.15
N GLY A 10 -4.28 15.03 -4.88
CA GLY A 10 -4.18 16.21 -5.74
C GLY A 10 -4.51 17.53 -5.03
N THR A 11 -4.37 18.60 -5.79
CA THR A 11 -4.69 19.97 -5.36
C THR A 11 -6.20 20.19 -5.27
N LYS A 12 -6.59 21.18 -4.45
CA LYS A 12 -7.99 21.56 -4.27
C LYS A 12 -8.67 21.88 -5.61
N ASN A 13 -9.80 21.19 -5.87
CA ASN A 13 -10.57 21.30 -7.09
C ASN A 13 -9.79 20.96 -8.39
N GLY A 14 -8.65 20.25 -8.26
CA GLY A 14 -7.92 19.72 -9.39
C GLY A 14 -8.54 18.42 -9.94
N ASN A 15 -7.90 17.84 -10.96
CA ASN A 15 -8.40 16.64 -11.63
C ASN A 15 -8.56 15.44 -10.68
N ASN A 16 -7.58 15.22 -9.79
CA ASN A 16 -7.66 14.13 -8.80
C ASN A 16 -8.85 14.30 -7.84
N ASP A 17 -9.07 15.54 -7.32
CA ASP A 17 -10.23 15.83 -6.48
C ASP A 17 -11.53 15.52 -7.21
N THR A 18 -11.61 15.93 -8.46
CA THR A 18 -12.84 15.83 -9.25
C THR A 18 -13.13 14.37 -9.61
N ILE A 19 -12.16 13.64 -10.13
CA ILE A 19 -12.32 12.23 -10.49
C ILE A 19 -12.62 11.39 -9.25
N CYS A 20 -11.98 11.65 -8.12
CA CYS A 20 -12.30 11.00 -6.85
C CYS A 20 -13.78 11.23 -6.45
N LYS A 21 -14.27 12.46 -6.60
CA LYS A 21 -15.66 12.79 -6.29
C LYS A 21 -16.65 12.17 -7.28
N VAL A 22 -16.29 12.06 -8.56
CA VAL A 22 -17.11 11.35 -9.56
C VAL A 22 -17.30 9.89 -9.15
N ALA A 23 -16.22 9.20 -8.79
CA ALA A 23 -16.29 7.82 -8.33
C ALA A 23 -17.08 7.69 -7.01
N LEU A 24 -16.89 8.61 -6.06
CA LEU A 24 -17.66 8.62 -4.81
C LEU A 24 -19.16 8.83 -5.04
N LEU A 25 -19.55 9.73 -5.96
CA LEU A 25 -20.95 9.95 -6.28
C LEU A 25 -21.61 8.69 -6.88
N ALA A 26 -20.88 7.96 -7.73
CA ALA A 26 -21.37 6.68 -8.24
C ALA A 26 -21.53 5.63 -7.13
N ALA A 27 -20.58 5.57 -6.18
CA ALA A 27 -20.72 4.71 -5.01
C ALA A 27 -21.91 5.11 -4.12
N GLN A 28 -22.22 6.41 -4.00
CA GLN A 28 -23.39 6.90 -3.29
C GLN A 28 -24.70 6.52 -4.01
N GLU A 29 -24.75 6.67 -5.31
CA GLU A 29 -25.87 6.22 -6.14
C GLU A 29 -26.10 4.71 -6.02
N ALA A 30 -25.04 3.94 -5.85
CA ALA A 30 -25.09 2.52 -5.53
C ALA A 30 -25.51 2.24 -4.07
N GLY A 31 -25.84 3.24 -3.25
CA GLY A 31 -26.38 3.11 -1.90
C GLY A 31 -25.35 3.03 -0.77
N CYS A 32 -24.12 3.48 -0.98
CA CYS A 32 -23.11 3.58 0.04
C CYS A 32 -23.11 4.93 0.76
N GLU A 33 -22.70 4.97 2.02
CA GLU A 33 -22.24 6.19 2.67
C GLU A 33 -20.88 6.58 2.09
N ILE A 34 -20.67 7.86 1.82
CA ILE A 34 -19.41 8.34 1.24
C ILE A 34 -18.75 9.40 2.13
N GLU A 35 -17.43 9.41 2.12
CA GLU A 35 -16.61 10.45 2.74
C GLU A 35 -15.46 10.84 1.82
N PHE A 36 -15.19 12.13 1.65
CA PHE A 36 -14.09 12.64 0.83
C PHE A 36 -13.03 13.29 1.70
N ILE A 37 -11.77 12.90 1.49
CA ILE A 37 -10.60 13.45 2.19
C ILE A 37 -9.59 13.94 1.15
N ARG A 38 -9.06 15.17 1.33
CA ARG A 38 -7.93 15.64 0.55
C ARG A 38 -6.67 15.52 1.38
N ALA A 39 -5.75 14.64 0.95
CA ALA A 39 -4.51 14.36 1.66
C ALA A 39 -3.60 15.61 1.79
N MET A 40 -3.62 16.51 0.81
CA MET A 40 -2.85 17.77 0.85
C MET A 40 -3.28 18.74 1.96
N ASP A 41 -4.48 18.60 2.51
CA ASP A 41 -4.96 19.45 3.61
C ASP A 41 -4.48 18.93 4.98
N LEU A 42 -3.83 17.76 5.03
CA LEU A 42 -3.37 17.11 6.25
C LEU A 42 -1.89 17.40 6.53
N ASN A 43 -1.57 17.50 7.82
CA ASN A 43 -0.18 17.60 8.26
C ASN A 43 0.35 16.21 8.60
N ILE A 44 0.95 15.54 7.61
CA ILE A 44 1.51 14.19 7.77
C ILE A 44 3.01 14.22 7.46
N LYS A 45 3.82 13.72 8.40
CA LYS A 45 5.28 13.61 8.26
C LYS A 45 5.64 12.29 7.63
N HIS A 46 6.71 12.28 6.84
CA HIS A 46 7.29 11.05 6.29
C HIS A 46 7.79 10.10 7.39
N CYS A 47 7.84 8.81 7.08
CA CYS A 47 8.43 7.82 7.97
C CYS A 47 9.94 8.05 8.11
N THR A 48 10.46 8.02 9.34
CA THR A 48 11.90 8.19 9.62
C THR A 48 12.65 6.86 9.77
N GLY A 49 11.99 5.72 9.59
CA GLY A 49 12.61 4.41 9.77
C GLY A 49 13.05 4.10 11.22
N CYS A 50 12.47 4.75 12.22
CA CYS A 50 12.90 4.62 13.63
C CYS A 50 12.58 3.26 14.28
N ILE A 51 11.87 2.36 13.61
CA ILE A 51 11.45 1.01 14.03
C ILE A 51 10.74 0.91 15.39
N ALA A 52 10.31 2.02 15.98
CA ALA A 52 9.59 2.00 17.27
C ALA A 52 8.27 1.22 17.19
N CYS A 53 7.54 1.34 16.07
CA CYS A 53 6.32 0.57 15.81
C CYS A 53 6.59 -0.93 15.70
N VAL A 54 7.66 -1.36 15.01
CA VAL A 54 8.06 -2.77 14.92
C VAL A 54 8.31 -3.34 16.32
N LYS A 55 9.11 -2.64 17.14
CA LYS A 55 9.41 -3.07 18.51
C LYS A 55 8.16 -3.15 19.38
N ALA A 56 7.22 -2.23 19.24
CA ALA A 56 5.97 -2.26 19.99
C ALA A 56 5.09 -3.45 19.58
N LEU A 57 4.87 -3.64 18.27
CA LEU A 57 4.08 -4.75 17.74
C LEU A 57 4.68 -6.12 18.12
N MET A 58 5.97 -6.33 17.87
CA MET A 58 6.65 -7.61 18.13
C MET A 58 6.83 -7.91 19.63
N SER A 59 6.53 -6.97 20.51
CA SER A 59 6.55 -7.18 21.97
C SER A 59 5.14 -7.14 22.59
N GLY A 60 4.08 -7.15 21.81
CA GLY A 60 2.69 -7.11 22.32
C GLY A 60 2.35 -5.83 23.10
N ARG A 61 3.01 -4.71 22.77
CA ARG A 61 2.78 -3.40 23.43
C ARG A 61 1.86 -2.48 22.63
N GLY A 62 1.25 -3.00 21.58
CA GLY A 62 0.29 -2.27 20.77
C GLY A 62 0.89 -1.64 19.52
N ASN A 63 0.02 -0.97 18.76
CA ASN A 63 0.35 -0.27 17.52
C ASN A 63 0.57 1.21 17.82
N MET A 64 1.78 1.70 17.68
CA MET A 64 2.16 3.07 18.00
C MET A 64 3.10 3.70 16.97
N CYS A 65 3.09 5.04 16.88
CA CYS A 65 4.07 5.82 16.14
C CYS A 65 4.68 6.92 17.02
N MET A 66 5.94 7.28 16.75
CA MET A 66 6.59 8.41 17.44
C MET A 66 6.11 9.76 16.92
N HIS A 67 5.62 9.83 15.69
CA HIS A 67 5.03 11.06 15.14
C HIS A 67 3.65 11.32 15.76
N LYS A 68 3.38 12.61 16.01
CA LYS A 68 2.07 13.14 16.44
C LYS A 68 1.62 14.09 15.35
N ASP A 69 0.81 13.57 14.42
CA ASP A 69 0.32 14.27 13.24
C ASP A 69 -1.01 13.66 12.79
N ASP A 70 -1.54 14.07 11.62
CA ASP A 70 -2.87 13.67 11.17
C ASP A 70 -2.92 12.23 10.59
N PHE A 71 -1.80 11.51 10.57
CA PHE A 71 -1.75 10.17 9.99
C PHE A 71 -2.72 9.19 10.67
N ASP A 72 -2.75 9.16 11.99
CA ASP A 72 -3.62 8.22 12.70
C ASP A 72 -5.10 8.51 12.43
N TRP A 73 -5.47 9.78 12.32
CA TRP A 73 -6.82 10.17 11.93
C TRP A 73 -7.16 9.67 10.52
N LEU A 74 -6.28 9.89 9.53
CA LEU A 74 -6.48 9.43 8.16
C LEU A 74 -6.57 7.90 8.10
N ALA A 75 -5.63 7.20 8.73
CA ALA A 75 -5.61 5.75 8.78
C ALA A 75 -6.91 5.19 9.39
N PHE A 76 -7.39 5.76 10.50
CA PHE A 76 -8.66 5.34 11.10
C PHE A 76 -9.86 5.59 10.18
N LYS A 77 -9.89 6.68 9.42
CA LYS A 77 -10.93 6.91 8.41
C LYS A 77 -10.96 5.79 7.38
N MET A 78 -9.79 5.42 6.85
CA MET A 78 -9.65 4.36 5.85
C MET A 78 -9.96 2.97 6.42
N PHE A 79 -9.47 2.65 7.62
CA PHE A 79 -9.68 1.34 8.24
C PHE A 79 -11.11 1.13 8.79
N ASN A 80 -11.86 2.18 9.07
CA ASN A 80 -13.27 2.10 9.47
C ASN A 80 -14.24 2.20 8.28
N ALA A 81 -13.75 2.28 7.05
CA ALA A 81 -14.53 2.13 5.83
C ALA A 81 -14.53 0.68 5.35
N ASP A 82 -15.49 0.30 4.52
CA ASP A 82 -15.56 -1.00 3.85
C ASP A 82 -14.76 -0.98 2.54
N GLY A 83 -14.64 0.21 1.92
CA GLY A 83 -13.83 0.41 0.72
C GLY A 83 -13.15 1.78 0.69
N VAL A 84 -12.02 1.85 -0.03
CA VAL A 84 -11.22 3.06 -0.19
C VAL A 84 -10.94 3.32 -1.67
N ILE A 85 -11.20 4.54 -2.14
CA ILE A 85 -10.79 5.02 -3.47
C ILE A 85 -9.62 5.99 -3.29
N MET A 86 -8.50 5.75 -3.97
CA MET A 86 -7.33 6.63 -3.93
C MET A 86 -7.09 7.23 -5.31
N CYS A 87 -7.08 8.57 -5.40
CA CYS A 87 -6.80 9.29 -6.63
C CYS A 87 -5.52 10.07 -6.49
N ASP A 88 -4.48 9.69 -7.25
CA ASP A 88 -3.12 10.18 -7.11
C ASP A 88 -2.59 10.81 -8.41
N PRO A 89 -1.92 11.98 -8.35
CA PRO A 89 -1.24 12.53 -9.52
C PRO A 89 0.05 11.74 -9.79
N ILE A 90 0.28 11.44 -11.07
CA ILE A 90 1.52 10.78 -11.51
C ILE A 90 2.64 11.80 -11.61
N PHE A 91 3.77 11.50 -10.97
CA PHE A 91 5.03 12.21 -11.11
C PHE A 91 6.10 11.26 -11.64
N GLU A 92 6.87 11.72 -12.62
CA GLU A 92 7.77 10.86 -13.41
C GLU A 92 6.94 9.70 -14.00
N THR A 93 7.16 8.47 -13.60
CA THR A 93 6.41 7.29 -14.05
C THR A 93 5.57 6.65 -12.95
N GLY A 94 5.59 7.20 -11.74
CA GLY A 94 5.06 6.57 -10.53
C GLY A 94 4.13 7.46 -9.72
N ALA A 95 3.83 7.00 -8.53
CA ALA A 95 2.96 7.67 -7.58
C ALA A 95 3.59 8.94 -7.00
N SER A 96 2.76 9.84 -6.49
CA SER A 96 3.23 11.13 -5.95
C SER A 96 4.05 10.98 -4.66
N GLY A 97 4.94 11.93 -4.40
CA GLY A 97 5.69 11.99 -3.15
C GLY A 97 4.79 12.09 -1.91
N LEU A 98 3.61 12.69 -2.02
CA LEU A 98 2.62 12.72 -0.94
C LEU A 98 2.01 11.33 -0.71
N PHE A 99 1.70 10.59 -1.77
CA PHE A 99 1.23 9.21 -1.68
C PHE A 99 2.26 8.37 -0.91
N HIS A 100 3.54 8.39 -1.31
CA HIS A 100 4.61 7.68 -0.61
C HIS A 100 4.78 8.16 0.84
N THR A 101 4.74 9.47 1.10
CA THR A 101 4.82 10.01 2.47
C THR A 101 3.78 9.39 3.40
N ILE A 102 2.57 9.18 2.91
CA ILE A 102 1.47 8.59 3.68
C ILE A 102 1.60 7.06 3.72
N MET A 103 1.80 6.42 2.57
CA MET A 103 1.77 4.96 2.48
C MET A 103 3.00 4.30 3.10
N ASP A 104 4.19 4.92 3.10
CA ASP A 104 5.36 4.44 3.86
C ASP A 104 5.09 4.35 5.37
N ARG A 105 4.12 5.13 5.87
CA ARG A 105 3.66 5.07 7.26
C ARG A 105 2.74 3.87 7.53
N PHE A 106 2.18 3.27 6.49
CA PHE A 106 1.46 2.00 6.60
C PHE A 106 2.40 0.87 7.00
N GLY A 107 3.57 0.74 6.39
CA GLY A 107 4.64 -0.20 6.70
C GLY A 107 4.31 -1.21 7.80
N PRO A 108 5.12 -1.33 8.85
CA PRO A 108 4.84 -2.33 9.90
C PRO A 108 3.56 -2.07 10.68
N ARG A 109 3.12 -0.80 10.78
CA ARG A 109 1.97 -0.42 11.62
C ARG A 109 0.64 -0.97 11.12
N MET A 110 0.43 -0.90 9.81
CA MET A 110 -0.84 -1.28 9.19
C MET A 110 -0.74 -2.65 8.52
N ASP A 111 0.39 -3.34 8.67
CA ASP A 111 0.55 -4.71 8.19
C ASP A 111 -0.34 -5.67 8.99
N THR A 112 -1.24 -6.33 8.29
CA THR A 112 -2.22 -7.25 8.89
C THR A 112 -1.53 -8.37 9.66
N GLY A 113 -0.44 -8.96 9.14
CA GLY A 113 0.30 -10.03 9.82
C GLY A 113 0.95 -9.56 11.12
N ASN A 114 1.60 -8.40 11.10
CA ASN A 114 2.22 -7.82 12.30
C ASN A 114 1.19 -7.51 13.39
N ASN A 115 0.00 -7.05 13.00
CA ASN A 115 -1.08 -6.77 13.95
C ASN A 115 -1.69 -8.06 14.53
N TYR A 116 -1.81 -9.14 13.75
CA TYR A 116 -2.15 -10.47 14.27
C TYR A 116 -1.11 -10.97 15.27
N ILE A 117 0.18 -10.90 14.95
CA ILE A 117 1.27 -11.30 15.84
C ILE A 117 1.21 -10.50 17.16
N CYS A 118 1.04 -9.18 17.09
CA CYS A 118 0.90 -8.33 18.27
C CYS A 118 -0.28 -8.77 19.14
N THR A 119 -1.44 -9.04 18.54
CA THR A 119 -2.65 -9.49 19.22
C THR A 119 -2.40 -10.83 19.94
N GLU A 120 -1.76 -11.79 19.27
CA GLU A 120 -1.42 -13.08 19.88
C GLU A 120 -0.47 -12.93 21.08
N ILE A 121 0.57 -12.09 20.94
CA ILE A 121 1.53 -11.86 22.03
C ILE A 121 0.84 -11.16 23.21
N ALA A 122 0.06 -10.11 22.96
CA ALA A 122 -0.67 -9.37 24.00
C ALA A 122 -1.61 -10.31 24.79
N ASN A 123 -2.34 -11.16 24.11
CA ASN A 123 -3.22 -12.15 24.74
C ASN A 123 -2.44 -13.18 25.58
N LYS A 124 -1.31 -13.70 25.06
CA LYS A 124 -0.43 -14.64 25.81
C LYS A 124 0.17 -13.98 27.05
N MET A 125 0.39 -12.68 27.03
CA MET A 125 0.87 -11.88 28.18
C MET A 125 -0.22 -11.53 29.19
N GLY A 126 -1.48 -11.84 28.92
CA GLY A 126 -2.63 -11.44 29.76
C GLY A 126 -2.90 -9.94 29.69
N LYS A 127 -2.56 -9.28 28.58
CA LYS A 127 -2.74 -7.84 28.34
C LYS A 127 -3.54 -7.60 27.04
N PRO A 128 -4.78 -8.08 26.92
CA PRO A 128 -5.57 -7.94 25.70
C PRO A 128 -5.85 -6.46 25.33
N GLU A 129 -5.77 -5.55 26.29
CA GLU A 129 -5.89 -4.11 26.08
C GLU A 129 -4.77 -3.52 25.20
N ASN A 130 -3.66 -4.22 25.06
CA ASN A 130 -2.55 -3.83 24.17
C ASN A 130 -2.77 -4.33 22.73
N ALA A 131 -3.80 -5.16 22.47
CA ALA A 131 -4.07 -5.60 21.11
C ALA A 131 -4.37 -4.41 20.21
N PRO A 132 -3.85 -4.39 18.97
CA PRO A 132 -4.18 -3.35 17.99
C PRO A 132 -5.67 -3.31 17.68
N ASN A 133 -6.13 -2.16 17.16
CA ASN A 133 -7.51 -2.02 16.73
C ASN A 133 -7.87 -3.09 15.68
N PRO A 134 -8.90 -3.92 15.92
CA PRO A 134 -9.27 -5.01 15.01
C PRO A 134 -9.67 -4.55 13.60
N ALA A 135 -10.06 -3.28 13.43
CA ALA A 135 -10.37 -2.72 12.11
C ALA A 135 -9.17 -2.78 11.15
N ILE A 136 -7.92 -2.81 11.65
CA ILE A 136 -6.70 -2.96 10.82
C ILE A 136 -6.64 -4.35 10.17
N MET A 137 -7.20 -5.36 10.84
CA MET A 137 -7.19 -6.74 10.38
C MET A 137 -8.48 -7.16 9.65
N SER A 138 -9.46 -6.24 9.56
CA SER A 138 -10.72 -6.52 8.86
C SER A 138 -10.53 -6.46 7.33
N PRO A 139 -11.12 -7.39 6.56
CA PRO A 139 -11.09 -7.34 5.11
C PRO A 139 -11.66 -6.03 4.57
N LYS A 140 -11.03 -5.49 3.52
CA LYS A 140 -11.47 -4.27 2.83
C LYS A 140 -11.18 -4.35 1.35
N VAL A 141 -11.84 -3.50 0.59
CA VAL A 141 -11.57 -3.32 -0.84
C VAL A 141 -10.93 -1.95 -1.10
N VAL A 142 -10.13 -1.86 -2.15
CA VAL A 142 -9.48 -0.62 -2.59
C VAL A 142 -9.50 -0.50 -4.11
N SER A 143 -9.67 0.73 -4.60
CA SER A 143 -9.46 1.08 -6.00
C SER A 143 -8.53 2.27 -6.11
N TYR A 144 -7.64 2.25 -7.12
CA TYR A 144 -6.67 3.30 -7.39
C TYR A 144 -6.93 3.93 -8.75
N ILE A 145 -6.74 5.25 -8.83
CA ILE A 145 -6.81 6.02 -10.07
C ILE A 145 -5.60 6.95 -10.13
N GLY A 146 -4.61 6.58 -10.95
CA GLY A 146 -3.44 7.40 -11.24
C GLY A 146 -3.73 8.38 -12.38
N ILE A 147 -3.56 9.69 -12.18
CA ILE A 147 -3.91 10.70 -13.17
C ILE A 147 -2.65 11.40 -13.67
N GLY A 148 -2.30 11.15 -14.94
CA GLY A 148 -1.10 11.65 -15.60
C GLY A 148 -1.34 12.80 -16.57
N GLY A 149 -0.35 13.67 -16.72
CA GLY A 149 -0.32 14.71 -17.73
C GLY A 149 0.18 14.25 -19.10
N SER A 150 0.72 13.04 -19.20
CA SER A 150 1.25 12.38 -20.40
C SER A 150 1.02 10.88 -20.31
N ASP A 151 1.59 10.13 -21.27
CA ASP A 151 1.62 8.66 -21.29
C ASP A 151 2.79 8.05 -20.50
N TRP A 152 3.43 8.83 -19.63
CA TRP A 152 4.56 8.40 -18.83
C TRP A 152 4.09 8.02 -17.41
N GLY A 153 3.68 6.75 -17.23
CA GLY A 153 3.05 6.31 -15.99
C GLY A 153 3.15 4.79 -15.73
N THR A 154 4.15 4.12 -16.33
CA THR A 154 4.23 2.66 -16.35
C THR A 154 4.45 2.01 -14.97
N HIS A 155 4.93 2.75 -13.96
CA HIS A 155 5.14 2.23 -12.60
C HIS A 155 3.99 2.53 -11.62
N VAL A 156 3.09 3.46 -11.96
CA VAL A 156 2.09 3.93 -10.99
C VAL A 156 1.16 2.82 -10.50
N GLU A 157 0.75 1.91 -11.39
CA GLU A 157 -0.15 0.82 -11.02
C GLU A 157 0.49 -0.16 -10.03
N SER A 158 1.78 -0.49 -10.20
CA SER A 158 2.51 -1.34 -9.27
C SER A 158 2.81 -0.63 -7.94
N GLU A 159 3.16 0.66 -7.97
CA GLU A 159 3.39 1.46 -6.76
C GLU A 159 2.12 1.66 -5.93
N HIS A 160 0.97 1.83 -6.57
CA HIS A 160 -0.32 1.84 -5.87
C HIS A 160 -0.63 0.48 -5.26
N GLN A 161 -0.55 -0.57 -6.08
CA GLN A 161 -0.99 -1.90 -5.69
C GLN A 161 -0.13 -2.50 -4.57
N ILE A 162 1.19 -2.26 -4.54
CA ILE A 162 2.06 -2.79 -3.49
C ILE A 162 1.62 -2.29 -2.10
N GLN A 163 1.02 -1.11 -2.02
CA GLN A 163 0.55 -0.56 -0.76
C GLN A 163 -0.68 -1.30 -0.20
N SER A 164 -1.44 -1.98 -1.05
CA SER A 164 -2.55 -2.83 -0.62
C SER A 164 -2.09 -4.16 -0.02
N MET A 165 -0.86 -4.60 -0.34
CA MET A 165 -0.28 -5.82 0.22
C MET A 165 -0.11 -5.70 1.74
N THR A 166 0.33 -4.55 2.24
CA THR A 166 0.54 -4.30 3.68
C THR A 166 -0.73 -4.57 4.51
N PRO A 167 -1.86 -3.91 4.27
CA PRO A 167 -3.09 -4.14 5.00
C PRO A 167 -3.92 -5.35 4.46
N ALA A 168 -3.41 -6.08 3.47
CA ALA A 168 -4.11 -7.16 2.78
C ALA A 168 -5.49 -6.73 2.22
N TRP A 169 -5.56 -5.54 1.64
CA TRP A 169 -6.78 -5.06 1.00
C TRP A 169 -6.92 -5.65 -0.40
N LYS A 170 -8.15 -6.05 -0.75
CA LYS A 170 -8.46 -6.60 -2.07
C LYS A 170 -8.58 -5.45 -3.08
N VAL A 171 -7.73 -5.44 -4.09
CA VAL A 171 -7.78 -4.44 -5.17
C VAL A 171 -8.91 -4.78 -6.14
N ILE A 172 -9.80 -3.81 -6.39
CA ILE A 172 -10.93 -3.96 -7.30
C ILE A 172 -10.62 -3.34 -8.65
N ASP A 173 -10.13 -2.12 -8.66
CA ASP A 173 -9.65 -1.43 -9.86
C ASP A 173 -8.30 -0.80 -9.58
N ASN A 174 -7.43 -0.79 -10.59
CA ASN A 174 -6.18 -0.07 -10.56
C ASN A 174 -5.97 0.51 -11.96
N GLU A 175 -6.22 1.78 -12.12
CA GLU A 175 -6.32 2.45 -13.41
C GLU A 175 -5.28 3.56 -13.50
N TRP A 176 -4.55 3.56 -14.60
CA TRP A 176 -3.69 4.67 -15.00
C TRP A 176 -4.35 5.44 -16.16
N VAL A 177 -4.55 6.74 -15.97
CA VAL A 177 -5.19 7.64 -16.94
C VAL A 177 -4.15 8.61 -17.50
N PRO A 178 -3.64 8.38 -18.71
CA PRO A 178 -2.74 9.31 -19.41
C PRO A 178 -3.50 10.52 -19.96
N TRP A 179 -2.77 11.62 -20.23
CA TRP A 179 -3.28 12.83 -20.92
C TRP A 179 -4.49 13.49 -20.25
N ALA A 180 -4.60 13.36 -18.94
CA ALA A 180 -5.79 13.76 -18.18
C ALA A 180 -5.79 15.24 -17.72
N LYS A 181 -5.07 16.16 -18.40
CA LYS A 181 -5.12 17.59 -18.06
C LYS A 181 -6.52 18.20 -18.20
N THR A 182 -7.34 17.65 -19.09
CA THR A 182 -8.71 18.07 -19.33
C THR A 182 -9.72 17.04 -18.84
N ALA A 183 -9.43 16.35 -17.75
CA ALA A 183 -10.18 15.21 -17.24
C ALA A 183 -11.70 15.43 -17.18
N LEU A 184 -12.15 16.61 -16.73
CA LEU A 184 -13.58 16.96 -16.66
C LEU A 184 -14.31 17.07 -18.01
N MET A 185 -13.56 17.21 -19.10
CA MET A 185 -14.11 17.32 -20.47
C MET A 185 -13.91 16.02 -21.26
N GLN A 186 -13.51 14.95 -20.59
CA GLN A 186 -13.31 13.63 -21.19
C GLN A 186 -14.42 12.70 -20.70
N ASP A 187 -15.49 12.59 -21.47
CA ASP A 187 -16.67 11.81 -21.07
C ASP A 187 -16.35 10.35 -20.77
N GLU A 188 -15.45 9.74 -21.57
CA GLU A 188 -14.99 8.36 -21.36
C GLU A 188 -14.30 8.18 -19.99
N LEU A 189 -13.50 9.17 -19.57
CA LEU A 189 -12.84 9.14 -18.26
C LEU A 189 -13.86 9.31 -17.12
N ILE A 190 -14.83 10.20 -17.30
CA ILE A 190 -15.90 10.39 -16.31
C ILE A 190 -16.72 9.10 -16.17
N GLU A 191 -17.10 8.46 -17.27
CA GLU A 191 -17.82 7.17 -17.23
C GLU A 191 -16.96 6.07 -16.58
N ARG A 192 -15.66 5.98 -16.91
CA ARG A 192 -14.77 5.02 -16.28
C ARG A 192 -14.63 5.25 -14.77
N ALA A 193 -14.53 6.50 -14.33
CA ALA A 193 -14.48 6.83 -12.91
C ALA A 193 -15.80 6.46 -12.18
N ARG A 194 -16.95 6.63 -12.83
CA ARG A 194 -18.26 6.19 -12.32
C ARG A 194 -18.30 4.67 -12.18
N GLU A 195 -17.84 3.95 -13.21
CA GLU A 195 -17.75 2.48 -13.19
C GLU A 195 -16.90 2.00 -12.00
N ILE A 196 -15.71 2.58 -11.80
CA ILE A 196 -14.84 2.27 -10.64
C ILE A 196 -15.59 2.51 -9.31
N GLY A 197 -16.33 3.61 -9.21
CA GLY A 197 -17.14 3.91 -8.03
C GLY A 197 -18.26 2.88 -7.79
N THR A 198 -18.90 2.39 -8.83
CA THR A 198 -19.90 1.33 -8.75
C THR A 198 -19.27 -0.01 -8.38
N ASN A 199 -18.16 -0.38 -9.05
CA ASN A 199 -17.45 -1.63 -8.82
C ASN A 199 -17.01 -1.77 -7.35
N ILE A 200 -16.41 -0.72 -6.79
CA ILE A 200 -15.97 -0.75 -5.39
C ILE A 200 -17.15 -0.79 -4.41
N ALA A 201 -18.26 -0.12 -4.73
CA ALA A 201 -19.46 -0.15 -3.90
C ALA A 201 -20.08 -1.55 -3.84
N GLU A 202 -20.11 -2.26 -4.96
CA GLU A 202 -20.60 -3.65 -5.04
C GLU A 202 -19.64 -4.58 -4.31
N ALA A 203 -18.34 -4.46 -4.57
CA ALA A 203 -17.32 -5.25 -3.91
C ALA A 203 -17.30 -5.07 -2.38
N ALA A 204 -17.50 -3.84 -1.89
CA ALA A 204 -17.55 -3.55 -0.46
C ALA A 204 -18.79 -4.13 0.24
N LYS A 205 -19.87 -4.40 -0.47
CA LYS A 205 -21.08 -5.07 0.05
C LYS A 205 -20.91 -6.58 0.16
N ASP A 206 -20.05 -7.16 -0.67
CA ASP A 206 -19.77 -8.60 -0.72
C ASP A 206 -18.26 -8.83 -0.96
N ILE A 207 -17.46 -8.55 0.06
CA ILE A 207 -15.99 -8.61 -0.01
C ILE A 207 -15.50 -10.05 -0.29
N GLU A 208 -16.23 -11.04 0.17
CA GLU A 208 -15.86 -12.44 0.00
C GLU A 208 -15.81 -12.84 -1.48
N HIS A 209 -16.81 -12.42 -2.25
CA HIS A 209 -16.94 -12.72 -3.69
C HIS A 209 -16.44 -11.58 -4.59
N ALA A 210 -15.82 -10.53 -4.01
CA ALA A 210 -15.29 -9.44 -4.80
C ALA A 210 -14.13 -9.89 -5.69
N GLU A 211 -14.12 -9.45 -6.95
CA GLU A 211 -13.11 -9.77 -7.94
C GLU A 211 -12.49 -8.50 -8.51
N PHE A 212 -11.26 -8.60 -9.02
CA PHE A 212 -10.61 -7.54 -9.77
C PHE A 212 -11.37 -7.20 -11.05
N LYS A 213 -11.69 -5.92 -11.27
CA LYS A 213 -12.45 -5.38 -12.39
C LYS A 213 -11.61 -4.54 -13.36
N GLY A 214 -10.36 -4.25 -12.99
CA GLY A 214 -9.42 -3.53 -13.85
C GLY A 214 -8.91 -4.35 -15.03
N LYS A 215 -8.00 -3.78 -15.81
CA LYS A 215 -7.33 -4.48 -16.90
C LYS A 215 -6.48 -5.61 -16.34
N LYS A 216 -6.65 -6.81 -16.88
CA LYS A 216 -5.81 -7.95 -16.50
C LYS A 216 -4.36 -7.69 -16.89
N GLY A 217 -3.46 -7.85 -15.92
CA GLY A 217 -2.03 -7.77 -16.13
C GLY A 217 -1.38 -9.13 -16.36
N VAL A 218 -0.07 -9.13 -16.46
CA VAL A 218 0.75 -10.32 -16.74
C VAL A 218 0.83 -11.27 -15.53
N CYS A 219 0.81 -10.74 -14.31
CA CYS A 219 0.82 -11.56 -13.10
C CYS A 219 -0.53 -12.28 -12.93
N PRO A 220 -0.59 -13.62 -12.96
CA PRO A 220 -1.85 -14.35 -12.83
C PRO A 220 -2.43 -14.32 -11.40
N HIS A 221 -1.64 -13.87 -10.41
CA HIS A 221 -2.08 -13.76 -9.02
C HIS A 221 -2.66 -12.38 -8.69
N CYS A 222 -1.90 -11.31 -9.01
CA CYS A 222 -2.27 -9.95 -8.58
C CYS A 222 -2.50 -8.96 -9.72
N ASN A 223 -2.46 -9.38 -10.98
CA ASN A 223 -2.59 -8.55 -12.18
C ASN A 223 -1.53 -7.43 -12.34
N CYS A 224 -0.38 -7.52 -11.65
CA CYS A 224 0.74 -6.61 -11.85
C CYS A 224 1.41 -6.84 -13.20
N ASN A 225 1.91 -5.76 -13.81
CA ASN A 225 2.69 -5.81 -15.05
C ASN A 225 4.20 -5.68 -14.83
N ASP A 226 4.64 -5.31 -13.62
CA ASP A 226 6.06 -5.10 -13.30
C ASP A 226 6.70 -6.35 -12.69
N PHE A 227 7.80 -6.78 -13.32
CA PHE A 227 8.56 -7.95 -12.88
C PHE A 227 10.04 -7.65 -12.82
N TYR A 228 10.70 -8.11 -11.77
CA TYR A 228 12.14 -8.23 -11.71
C TYR A 228 12.57 -9.51 -12.41
N LEU A 229 13.24 -9.37 -13.57
CA LEU A 229 13.82 -10.50 -14.29
C LEU A 229 15.19 -10.82 -13.70
N VAL A 230 15.38 -12.04 -13.25
CA VAL A 230 16.66 -12.45 -12.65
C VAL A 230 17.71 -12.67 -13.74
N PRO A 231 18.81 -11.91 -13.75
CA PRO A 231 19.82 -12.01 -14.81
C PRO A 231 20.40 -13.42 -14.91
N GLY A 232 20.41 -13.98 -16.15
CA GLY A 232 20.97 -15.29 -16.41
C GLY A 232 20.08 -16.48 -16.09
N GLU A 233 18.86 -16.25 -15.61
CA GLU A 233 17.89 -17.28 -15.24
C GLU A 233 16.55 -17.06 -15.95
N ASN A 234 15.80 -18.14 -16.23
CA ASN A 234 14.40 -18.01 -16.61
C ASN A 234 13.54 -17.92 -15.36
N ARG A 235 13.70 -16.80 -14.64
CA ARG A 235 13.00 -16.51 -13.39
C ARG A 235 12.56 -15.05 -13.35
N ALA A 236 11.28 -14.83 -13.06
CA ALA A 236 10.70 -13.51 -12.86
C ALA A 236 10.06 -13.42 -11.46
N ILE A 237 10.29 -12.31 -10.78
CA ILE A 237 9.70 -12.02 -9.48
C ILE A 237 8.68 -10.90 -9.67
N CYS A 238 7.43 -11.13 -9.32
CA CYS A 238 6.42 -10.08 -9.35
C CYS A 238 6.77 -8.98 -8.35
N CYS A 239 6.86 -7.73 -8.82
CA CYS A 239 7.24 -6.59 -7.96
C CYS A 239 6.18 -6.23 -6.92
N VAL A 240 4.97 -6.77 -7.01
CA VAL A 240 3.87 -6.51 -6.07
C VAL A 240 3.68 -7.68 -5.11
N CYS A 241 3.25 -8.85 -5.58
CA CYS A 241 2.94 -9.97 -4.68
C CYS A 241 4.17 -10.79 -4.23
N GLY A 242 5.34 -10.57 -4.86
CA GLY A 242 6.60 -11.23 -4.51
C GLY A 242 6.70 -12.68 -4.97
N LEU A 243 5.73 -13.23 -5.70
CA LEU A 243 5.80 -14.60 -6.23
C LEU A 243 6.87 -14.72 -7.31
N GLU A 244 7.62 -15.81 -7.25
CA GLU A 244 8.63 -16.18 -8.24
C GLU A 244 8.06 -17.17 -9.24
N GLY A 245 8.26 -16.90 -10.54
CA GLY A 245 7.75 -17.72 -11.62
C GLY A 245 8.71 -17.85 -12.79
N THR A 246 8.29 -18.61 -13.78
CA THR A 246 8.99 -18.74 -15.07
C THR A 246 8.33 -17.89 -16.14
N VAL A 247 9.14 -17.36 -17.05
CA VAL A 247 8.69 -16.55 -18.20
C VAL A 247 8.60 -17.46 -19.42
N ASP A 248 7.46 -17.41 -20.09
CA ASP A 248 7.24 -18.06 -21.37
C ASP A 248 6.70 -17.07 -22.40
N VAL A 249 6.81 -17.42 -23.68
CA VAL A 249 6.19 -16.68 -24.78
C VAL A 249 5.28 -17.64 -25.53
N VAL A 250 3.98 -17.46 -25.35
CA VAL A 250 2.96 -18.28 -26.01
C VAL A 250 2.25 -17.42 -27.05
N ASP A 251 2.29 -17.85 -28.31
CA ASP A 251 1.70 -17.13 -29.44
C ASP A 251 2.14 -15.65 -29.55
N GLY A 252 3.41 -15.37 -29.19
CA GLY A 252 3.99 -14.03 -29.21
C GLY A 252 3.64 -13.17 -28.00
N VAL A 253 2.93 -13.71 -26.99
CA VAL A 253 2.55 -13.04 -25.75
C VAL A 253 3.41 -13.54 -24.58
N VAL A 254 3.98 -12.61 -23.82
CA VAL A 254 4.70 -12.93 -22.56
C VAL A 254 3.71 -13.42 -21.52
N THR A 255 4.00 -14.57 -20.92
CA THR A 255 3.22 -15.18 -19.85
C THR A 255 4.13 -15.52 -18.68
N ILE A 256 3.57 -15.45 -17.47
CA ILE A 256 4.24 -15.87 -16.23
C ILE A 256 3.45 -17.02 -15.63
N SER A 257 4.16 -18.06 -15.21
CA SER A 257 3.56 -19.20 -14.51
C SER A 257 4.19 -19.38 -13.14
N TYR A 258 3.36 -19.67 -12.12
CA TYR A 258 3.78 -20.00 -10.77
C TYR A 258 3.49 -21.47 -10.47
N LYS A 259 4.21 -22.05 -9.52
CA LYS A 259 3.87 -23.34 -8.96
C LYS A 259 2.76 -23.17 -7.92
N ASP A 260 1.76 -24.04 -7.95
CA ASP A 260 0.64 -24.01 -6.98
C ASP A 260 1.11 -24.06 -5.53
N GLU A 261 2.18 -24.82 -5.28
CA GLU A 261 2.79 -24.95 -3.95
C GLU A 261 3.42 -23.68 -3.41
N ASP A 262 3.70 -22.67 -4.28
CA ASP A 262 4.33 -21.40 -3.92
C ASP A 262 3.32 -20.28 -3.72
N LEU A 263 2.07 -20.41 -4.16
CA LEU A 263 1.04 -19.37 -4.09
C LEU A 263 0.80 -18.85 -2.66
N HIS A 264 0.97 -19.71 -1.65
CA HIS A 264 0.84 -19.34 -0.24
C HIS A 264 1.90 -18.34 0.26
N LYS A 265 2.99 -18.12 -0.52
CA LYS A 265 4.09 -17.19 -0.19
C LYS A 265 3.77 -15.75 -0.60
N ALA A 266 2.71 -15.53 -1.38
CA ALA A 266 2.33 -14.19 -1.83
C ALA A 266 2.08 -13.25 -0.63
N HIS A 267 2.53 -12.00 -0.74
CA HIS A 267 2.49 -11.02 0.35
C HIS A 267 1.08 -10.57 0.75
N ASP A 268 0.06 -10.83 -0.05
CA ASP A 268 -1.35 -10.60 0.27
C ASP A 268 -2.00 -11.77 1.04
N THR A 269 -1.29 -12.89 1.21
CA THR A 269 -1.75 -14.02 2.00
C THR A 269 -1.28 -13.94 3.45
N ILE A 270 -2.05 -14.47 4.39
CA ILE A 270 -1.65 -14.53 5.81
C ILE A 270 -0.39 -15.37 6.00
N SER A 271 -0.23 -16.47 5.23
CA SER A 271 0.98 -17.31 5.26
C SER A 271 2.21 -16.54 4.77
N GLY A 272 2.12 -15.84 3.64
CA GLY A 272 3.21 -15.00 3.11
C GLY A 272 3.60 -13.90 4.08
N LYS A 273 2.63 -13.26 4.74
CA LYS A 273 2.89 -12.25 5.78
C LYS A 273 3.58 -12.82 7.01
N LYS A 274 3.24 -14.04 7.43
CA LYS A 274 3.93 -14.72 8.54
C LYS A 274 5.38 -15.02 8.17
N ILE A 275 5.63 -15.55 6.98
CA ILE A 275 6.99 -15.80 6.46
C ILE A 275 7.81 -14.49 6.47
N HIS A 276 7.26 -13.41 5.92
CA HIS A 276 7.92 -12.11 5.93
C HIS A 276 8.18 -11.57 7.35
N GLY A 277 7.22 -11.71 8.25
CA GLY A 277 7.35 -11.33 9.65
C GLY A 277 8.44 -12.11 10.39
N GLU A 278 8.59 -13.40 10.12
CA GLU A 278 9.67 -14.25 10.66
C GLU A 278 11.05 -13.81 10.14
N ASP A 279 11.15 -13.45 8.85
CA ASP A 279 12.38 -12.93 8.25
C ASP A 279 12.81 -11.60 8.89
N ILE A 280 11.87 -10.68 9.10
CA ILE A 280 12.11 -9.42 9.81
C ILE A 280 12.61 -9.73 11.24
N GLY A 281 11.92 -10.59 11.98
CA GLY A 281 12.27 -10.94 13.35
C GLY A 281 13.66 -11.56 13.45
N ARG A 282 14.03 -12.44 12.51
CA ARG A 282 15.36 -13.06 12.43
C ARG A 282 16.44 -12.00 12.20
N ASN A 283 16.25 -11.11 11.23
CA ASN A 283 17.22 -10.06 10.90
C ASN A 283 17.39 -9.04 12.02
N GLU A 284 16.32 -8.62 12.67
CA GLU A 284 16.39 -7.75 13.84
C GLU A 284 17.14 -8.42 15.02
N GLY A 285 16.95 -9.72 15.21
CA GLY A 285 17.71 -10.50 16.18
C GLY A 285 19.21 -10.50 15.90
N ILE A 286 19.62 -10.76 14.66
CA ILE A 286 21.01 -10.72 14.21
C ILE A 286 21.62 -9.33 14.47
N LEU A 287 20.92 -8.28 14.06
CA LEU A 287 21.37 -6.90 14.25
C LEU A 287 21.52 -6.54 15.74
N ALA A 288 20.59 -7.00 16.58
CA ALA A 288 20.64 -6.76 18.02
C ALA A 288 21.89 -7.37 18.66
N GLU A 289 22.30 -8.56 18.24
CA GLU A 289 23.55 -9.20 18.72
C GLU A 289 24.80 -8.47 18.18
N MET A 290 24.82 -8.12 16.89
CA MET A 290 25.93 -7.37 16.29
C MET A 290 26.18 -6.03 17.00
N LYS A 291 25.12 -5.29 17.35
CA LYS A 291 25.22 -4.00 18.07
C LYS A 291 25.91 -4.10 19.44
N LYS A 292 26.00 -5.29 20.05
CA LYS A 292 26.67 -5.51 21.31
C LYS A 292 28.19 -5.62 21.13
N THR A 293 28.67 -5.96 19.94
CA THR A 293 30.11 -6.22 19.68
C THR A 293 30.93 -4.93 19.68
N PRO A 294 32.19 -4.97 20.15
CA PRO A 294 33.12 -3.85 20.06
C PRO A 294 33.34 -3.39 18.61
N GLU A 295 33.55 -4.35 17.72
CA GLU A 295 33.77 -4.07 16.28
C GLU A 295 32.65 -3.24 15.65
N TYR A 296 31.37 -3.59 15.89
CA TYR A 296 30.26 -2.80 15.40
C TYR A 296 30.29 -1.36 15.91
N LYS A 297 30.58 -1.19 17.21
CA LYS A 297 30.63 0.13 17.84
C LYS A 297 31.77 1.00 17.29
N GLU A 298 32.95 0.40 17.07
CA GLU A 298 34.11 1.07 16.48
C GLU A 298 33.81 1.52 15.04
N ARG A 299 33.23 0.64 14.20
CA ARG A 299 32.86 0.98 12.83
C ARG A 299 31.83 2.12 12.78
N VAL A 300 30.80 2.06 13.62
CA VAL A 300 29.79 3.13 13.70
C VAL A 300 30.41 4.45 14.13
N ALA A 301 31.29 4.43 15.15
CA ALA A 301 31.99 5.64 15.62
C ALA A 301 32.89 6.22 14.52
N PHE A 302 33.68 5.38 13.85
CA PHE A 302 34.55 5.80 12.76
C PHE A 302 33.77 6.54 11.66
N TYR A 303 32.71 5.93 11.11
CA TYR A 303 31.96 6.54 10.00
C TYR A 303 31.15 7.78 10.43
N ARG A 304 30.63 7.80 11.66
CA ARG A 304 29.96 8.99 12.22
C ARG A 304 30.89 10.20 12.26
N ASP A 305 32.15 9.99 12.63
CA ASP A 305 33.11 11.06 12.88
C ASP A 305 33.94 11.43 11.64
N ALA A 306 34.02 10.49 10.65
CA ALA A 306 34.82 10.68 9.43
C ALA A 306 34.23 11.73 8.48
N ILE A 307 32.90 11.81 8.37
CA ILE A 307 32.20 12.71 7.45
C ILE A 307 31.01 13.35 8.15
N GLN A 308 30.97 14.69 8.16
CA GLN A 308 29.87 15.44 8.74
C GLN A 308 28.89 15.89 7.66
N PRO A 309 27.57 15.92 7.93
CA PRO A 309 26.58 16.44 6.98
C PRO A 309 26.77 17.94 6.75
N VAL A 310 26.69 18.34 5.48
CA VAL A 310 26.62 19.75 5.12
C VAL A 310 25.18 20.22 5.29
N MET A 311 25.00 21.33 5.99
CA MET A 311 23.69 21.92 6.24
C MET A 311 23.59 23.29 5.53
N PRO A 312 22.38 23.66 5.07
CA PRO A 312 22.16 25.01 4.56
C PRO A 312 22.37 26.03 5.68
N GLU A 313 22.96 27.17 5.34
CA GLU A 313 22.96 28.33 6.23
C GLU A 313 21.50 28.73 6.50
N ARG A 314 21.15 28.89 7.75
CA ARG A 314 19.82 29.37 8.17
C ARG A 314 20.00 30.72 8.83
N ASP A 315 19.39 31.74 8.20
CA ASP A 315 19.28 33.09 8.77
C ASP A 315 18.48 33.10 10.08
#